data_60214c9873235fdb984855390408af8d
#
_entry.id   60214c9873235fdb984855390408af8d
#
_cell.length_a   1.000
_cell.length_b   1.000
_cell.length_c   1.000
_cell.angle_alpha   90.00
_cell.angle_beta   90.00
_cell.angle_gamma   90.00
#
_symmetry.space_group_name_H-M   'P 1'
#
loop_
_entity.id
_entity.type
_entity.pdbx_description
1 polymer ?
#
loop_
_entity_poly.entity_id
_entity_poly.type
_entity_poly.pdbx_seq_one_letter_code
_entity_poly.pdbx_strand_id
1 'polypeptide(L)'
;MFFIICIIIICIIIIYILFLFLYKNKLCKTYFINLDEHIDRWNNLSYRKYNNNIVRFSAINGKKINKTELINNNIIKPINSLQLGQIGCALSHIGVLNLIKNQKEPYGLILEDDAIIPDNFSINQLKLPKKFDILFLGGCNIKGKKVGSNLVKPTALYGTYNLCLHAVLVNKNSVDKILNALLPLYRPIDSQLRDKYDDFNIFYHYPNLINQNKSLRSIRRDIDGLPQSKYWQTHHLDITIEK
;
A
#
# COMPACT_ATOMS: atom_id res chain seq x y z
N MET A 1 -48.42 -23.80 -13.35
CA MET A 1 -47.77 -23.56 -12.04
C MET A 1 -46.28 -23.92 -12.04
N PHE A 2 -45.89 -25.13 -12.42
CA PHE A 2 -44.46 -25.57 -12.46
C PHE A 2 -43.55 -24.69 -13.32
N PHE A 3 -44.00 -24.31 -14.54
CA PHE A 3 -43.23 -23.46 -15.46
C PHE A 3 -42.94 -22.05 -14.89
N ILE A 4 -43.90 -21.45 -14.19
CA ILE A 4 -43.73 -20.14 -13.53
C ILE A 4 -42.73 -20.23 -12.39
N ILE A 5 -42.73 -21.32 -11.61
CA ILE A 5 -41.75 -21.53 -10.53
C ILE A 5 -40.32 -21.66 -11.09
N CYS A 6 -40.15 -22.38 -12.22
CA CYS A 6 -38.85 -22.49 -12.86
C CYS A 6 -38.28 -21.13 -13.34
N ILE A 7 -39.14 -20.27 -13.92
CA ILE A 7 -38.76 -18.93 -14.37
C ILE A 7 -38.28 -18.08 -13.16
N ILE A 8 -39.05 -18.12 -12.07
CA ILE A 8 -38.72 -17.37 -10.85
C ILE A 8 -37.34 -17.81 -10.29
N ILE A 9 -37.08 -19.11 -10.22
CA ILE A 9 -35.81 -19.65 -9.77
C ILE A 9 -34.65 -19.21 -10.67
N ILE A 10 -34.82 -19.25 -11.98
CA ILE A 10 -33.81 -18.80 -12.95
C ILE A 10 -33.53 -17.30 -12.77
N CYS A 11 -34.55 -16.47 -12.61
CA CYS A 11 -34.39 -15.04 -12.36
C CYS A 11 -33.63 -14.76 -11.06
N ILE A 12 -33.91 -15.48 -9.98
CA ILE A 12 -33.21 -15.36 -8.70
C ILE A 12 -31.74 -15.74 -8.86
N ILE A 13 -31.43 -16.81 -9.58
CA ILE A 13 -30.06 -17.24 -9.86
C ILE A 13 -29.31 -16.18 -10.67
N ILE A 14 -29.93 -15.63 -11.70
CA ILE A 14 -29.32 -14.57 -12.53
C ILE A 14 -29.04 -13.32 -11.69
N ILE A 15 -30.03 -12.87 -10.90
CA ILE A 15 -29.86 -11.72 -9.98
C ILE A 15 -28.75 -11.98 -8.98
N TYR A 16 -28.66 -13.18 -8.43
CA TYR A 16 -27.59 -13.56 -7.49
C TYR A 16 -26.21 -13.56 -8.16
N ILE A 17 -26.10 -14.09 -9.38
CA ILE A 17 -24.86 -14.07 -10.18
C ILE A 17 -24.45 -12.63 -10.51
N LEU A 18 -25.39 -11.78 -10.94
CA LEU A 18 -25.16 -10.36 -11.19
C LEU A 18 -24.74 -9.63 -9.91
N PHE A 19 -25.38 -9.91 -8.80
CA PHE A 19 -25.00 -9.38 -7.48
C PHE A 19 -23.56 -9.77 -7.11
N LEU A 20 -23.20 -11.07 -7.24
CA LEU A 20 -21.85 -11.54 -7.00
C LEU A 20 -20.83 -10.88 -7.93
N PHE A 21 -21.15 -10.70 -9.20
CA PHE A 21 -20.30 -10.03 -10.19
C PHE A 21 -20.08 -8.54 -9.84
N LEU A 22 -21.16 -7.83 -9.51
CA LEU A 22 -21.12 -6.42 -9.11
C LEU A 22 -20.42 -6.23 -7.76
N TYR A 23 -20.63 -7.16 -6.83
CA TYR A 23 -19.98 -7.13 -5.51
C TYR A 23 -18.46 -7.40 -5.61
N LYS A 24 -18.07 -8.37 -6.46
CA LYS A 24 -16.66 -8.72 -6.69
C LYS A 24 -15.84 -7.55 -7.26
N ASN A 25 -16.48 -6.69 -8.06
CA ASN A 25 -15.82 -5.52 -8.64
C ASN A 25 -15.63 -4.34 -7.67
N LYS A 26 -16.15 -4.43 -6.43
CA LYS A 26 -16.10 -3.36 -5.43
C LYS A 26 -15.31 -3.72 -4.16
N LEU A 27 -14.53 -4.80 -4.19
CA LEU A 27 -13.81 -5.26 -2.99
C LEU A 27 -12.67 -4.32 -2.57
N CYS A 28 -12.11 -3.54 -3.49
CA CYS A 28 -10.95 -2.72 -3.23
C CYS A 28 -11.04 -1.38 -3.93
N LYS A 29 -10.75 -0.31 -3.20
CA LYS A 29 -10.48 1.01 -3.74
C LYS A 29 -8.99 1.25 -3.80
N THR A 30 -8.51 1.83 -4.90
CA THR A 30 -7.08 2.09 -5.12
C THR A 30 -6.79 3.57 -4.93
N TYR A 31 -5.76 3.89 -4.16
CA TYR A 31 -5.27 5.24 -3.92
C TYR A 31 -3.84 5.35 -4.45
N PHE A 32 -3.62 6.35 -5.29
CA PHE A 32 -2.32 6.63 -5.90
C PHE A 32 -1.75 7.90 -5.31
N ILE A 33 -0.72 7.78 -4.49
CA ILE A 33 -0.04 8.89 -3.83
C ILE A 33 0.90 9.54 -4.83
N ASN A 34 0.65 10.82 -5.16
CA ASN A 34 1.44 11.55 -6.14
C ASN A 34 1.49 13.04 -5.80
N LEU A 35 2.67 13.64 -5.84
CA LEU A 35 2.84 15.09 -5.67
C LEU A 35 2.25 15.87 -6.84
N ASP A 36 1.62 17.01 -6.57
CA ASP A 36 1.02 17.86 -7.61
C ASP A 36 2.05 18.39 -8.61
N GLU A 37 3.27 18.58 -8.15
CA GLU A 37 4.41 19.00 -8.97
C GLU A 37 4.87 17.92 -9.97
N HIS A 38 4.42 16.66 -9.80
CA HIS A 38 4.74 15.52 -10.66
C HIS A 38 3.48 14.86 -11.22
N ILE A 39 2.52 15.68 -11.64
CA ILE A 39 1.23 15.22 -12.21
C ILE A 39 1.41 14.38 -13.49
N ASP A 40 2.53 14.53 -14.20
CA ASP A 40 2.92 13.73 -15.33
C ASP A 40 2.95 12.23 -15.00
N ARG A 41 3.42 11.83 -13.82
CA ARG A 41 3.44 10.43 -13.36
C ARG A 41 2.02 9.86 -13.25
N TRP A 42 1.08 10.66 -12.75
CA TRP A 42 -0.33 10.27 -12.72
C TRP A 42 -0.93 10.16 -14.11
N ASN A 43 -0.64 11.14 -15.00
CA ASN A 43 -1.20 11.17 -16.35
C ASN A 43 -0.67 10.01 -17.21
N ASN A 44 0.56 9.57 -16.97
CA ASN A 44 1.22 8.48 -17.69
C ASN A 44 0.91 7.10 -17.10
N LEU A 45 0.11 7.01 -16.04
CA LEU A 45 -0.24 5.74 -15.39
C LEU A 45 -1.18 4.93 -16.28
N SER A 46 -0.64 3.91 -16.99
CA SER A 46 -1.41 3.03 -17.89
C SER A 46 -2.53 2.27 -17.17
N TYR A 47 -2.31 1.88 -15.92
CA TYR A 47 -3.26 1.15 -15.07
C TYR A 47 -4.62 1.86 -14.91
N ARG A 48 -4.67 3.19 -15.04
CA ARG A 48 -5.92 3.95 -15.03
C ARG A 48 -6.91 3.52 -16.12
N LYS A 49 -6.40 3.05 -17.24
CA LYS A 49 -7.24 2.58 -18.37
C LYS A 49 -8.05 1.33 -18.03
N TYR A 50 -7.56 0.54 -17.06
CA TYR A 50 -8.12 -0.76 -16.69
C TYR A 50 -8.80 -0.76 -15.31
N ASN A 51 -8.68 0.34 -14.55
CA ASN A 51 -9.23 0.42 -13.20
C ASN A 51 -9.94 1.77 -12.97
N ASN A 52 -11.27 1.76 -13.08
CA ASN A 52 -12.10 2.95 -12.82
C ASN A 52 -12.24 3.30 -11.34
N ASN A 53 -11.70 2.48 -10.43
CA ASN A 53 -11.78 2.68 -8.99
C ASN A 53 -10.45 3.17 -8.38
N ILE A 54 -9.64 3.86 -9.18
CA ILE A 54 -8.40 4.48 -8.73
C ILE A 54 -8.62 5.97 -8.47
N VAL A 55 -8.16 6.43 -7.31
CA VAL A 55 -8.24 7.82 -6.86
C VAL A 55 -6.84 8.35 -6.64
N ARG A 56 -6.52 9.48 -7.26
CA ARG A 56 -5.29 10.21 -6.96
C ARG A 56 -5.42 10.88 -5.59
N PHE A 57 -4.43 10.67 -4.75
CA PHE A 57 -4.22 11.39 -3.50
C PHE A 57 -3.10 12.42 -3.72
N SER A 58 -3.40 13.71 -3.55
CA SER A 58 -2.39 14.77 -3.59
C SER A 58 -1.45 14.62 -2.40
N ALA A 59 -0.23 14.17 -2.67
CA ALA A 59 0.76 13.87 -1.64
C ALA A 59 1.20 15.13 -0.88
N ILE A 60 1.52 14.98 0.39
CA ILE A 60 1.99 16.07 1.24
C ILE A 60 3.45 16.39 0.89
N ASN A 61 3.69 17.59 0.37
CA ASN A 61 5.03 18.04 0.05
C ASN A 61 5.81 18.39 1.32
N GLY A 62 6.90 17.66 1.59
CA GLY A 62 7.77 17.87 2.74
C GLY A 62 8.28 19.30 2.88
N LYS A 63 8.55 20.00 1.76
CA LYS A 63 9.02 21.39 1.77
C LYS A 63 8.04 22.38 2.39
N LYS A 64 6.74 22.03 2.44
CA LYS A 64 5.67 22.86 2.99
C LYS A 64 5.34 22.54 4.44
N ILE A 65 6.07 21.61 5.06
CA ILE A 65 5.79 21.14 6.43
C ILE A 65 6.40 22.05 7.48
N ASN A 66 5.59 22.44 8.46
CA ASN A 66 6.05 23.02 9.73
C ASN A 66 6.28 21.90 10.75
N LYS A 67 7.55 21.47 10.91
CA LYS A 67 7.91 20.36 11.81
C LYS A 67 7.59 20.68 13.28
N THR A 68 7.73 21.93 13.71
CA THR A 68 7.42 22.37 15.08
C THR A 68 5.93 22.20 15.40
N GLU A 69 5.06 22.57 14.47
CA GLU A 69 3.62 22.37 14.61
C GLU A 69 3.24 20.90 14.75
N LEU A 70 3.85 20.03 13.96
CA LEU A 70 3.62 18.58 14.04
C LEU A 70 4.08 17.99 15.39
N ILE A 71 5.16 18.51 15.97
CA ILE A 71 5.61 18.14 17.32
C ILE A 71 4.60 18.59 18.36
N ASN A 72 4.17 19.84 18.32
CA ASN A 72 3.20 20.40 19.25
C ASN A 72 1.85 19.65 19.22
N ASN A 73 1.46 19.17 18.04
CA ASN A 73 0.24 18.37 17.86
C ASN A 73 0.46 16.87 18.12
N ASN A 74 1.61 16.45 18.64
CA ASN A 74 1.97 15.06 18.91
C ASN A 74 1.85 14.12 17.70
N ILE A 75 2.08 14.65 16.49
CA ILE A 75 2.10 13.86 15.24
C ILE A 75 3.48 13.28 15.02
N ILE A 76 4.53 13.99 15.42
CA ILE A 76 5.92 13.53 15.44
C ILE A 76 6.47 13.64 16.87
N LYS A 77 7.31 12.70 17.26
CA LYS A 77 8.03 12.80 18.56
C LYS A 77 9.01 13.97 18.53
N PRO A 78 9.23 14.69 19.66
CA PRO A 78 10.25 15.72 19.76
C PRO A 78 11.66 15.20 19.39
N ILE A 79 12.00 14.02 19.89
CA ILE A 79 13.25 13.33 19.54
C ILE A 79 12.95 12.38 18.38
N ASN A 80 13.41 12.73 17.18
CA ASN A 80 13.21 11.94 15.97
C ASN A 80 14.35 12.20 14.98
N SER A 81 14.57 11.23 14.07
CA SER A 81 15.56 11.32 12.99
C SER A 81 14.92 11.66 11.64
N LEU A 82 13.66 12.11 11.63
CA LEU A 82 12.89 12.32 10.41
C LEU A 82 13.30 13.58 9.66
N GLN A 83 13.51 13.43 8.38
CA GLN A 83 13.67 14.51 7.41
C GLN A 83 12.31 14.90 6.81
N LEU A 84 12.22 16.09 6.24
CA LEU A 84 10.95 16.65 5.73
C LEU A 84 10.31 15.77 4.64
N GLY A 85 11.11 15.21 3.73
CA GLY A 85 10.58 14.29 2.70
C GLY A 85 10.06 12.99 3.29
N GLN A 86 10.68 12.47 4.35
CA GLN A 86 10.20 11.29 5.07
C GLN A 86 8.88 11.58 5.80
N ILE A 87 8.76 12.76 6.40
CA ILE A 87 7.52 13.20 7.05
C ILE A 87 6.40 13.35 6.02
N GLY A 88 6.66 14.00 4.88
CA GLY A 88 5.70 14.15 3.80
C GLY A 88 5.18 12.81 3.27
N CYS A 89 6.09 11.86 3.05
CA CYS A 89 5.75 10.48 2.68
C CYS A 89 4.84 9.83 3.75
N ALA A 90 5.25 9.86 5.02
CA ALA A 90 4.49 9.26 6.12
C ALA A 90 3.10 9.87 6.26
N LEU A 91 2.98 11.20 6.23
CA LEU A 91 1.70 11.89 6.33
C LEU A 91 0.79 11.60 5.13
N SER A 92 1.36 11.41 3.95
CA SER A 92 0.59 11.00 2.76
C SER A 92 -0.02 9.61 2.93
N HIS A 93 0.75 8.65 3.41
CA HIS A 93 0.24 7.31 3.74
C HIS A 93 -0.82 7.35 4.84
N ILE A 94 -0.62 8.14 5.92
CA ILE A 94 -1.59 8.34 7.00
C ILE A 94 -2.87 8.97 6.45
N GLY A 95 -2.76 9.96 5.55
CA GLY A 95 -3.92 10.56 4.88
C GLY A 95 -4.73 9.53 4.11
N VAL A 96 -4.08 8.66 3.33
CA VAL A 96 -4.74 7.57 2.60
C VAL A 96 -5.34 6.54 3.55
N LEU A 97 -4.66 6.17 4.64
CA LEU A 97 -5.21 5.28 5.67
C LEU A 97 -6.53 5.83 6.24
N ASN A 98 -6.61 7.13 6.51
CA ASN A 98 -7.85 7.77 6.96
C ASN A 98 -8.96 7.73 5.89
N LEU A 99 -8.63 7.81 4.59
CA LEU A 99 -9.60 7.60 3.52
C LEU A 99 -10.09 6.16 3.49
N ILE A 100 -9.19 5.17 3.64
CA ILE A 100 -9.53 3.74 3.72
C ILE A 100 -10.45 3.46 4.91
N LYS A 101 -10.19 4.08 6.06
CA LYS A 101 -11.04 3.95 7.25
C LYS A 101 -12.50 4.32 6.96
N ASN A 102 -12.73 5.34 6.15
CA ASN A 102 -14.04 5.91 5.87
C ASN A 102 -14.70 5.43 4.56
N GLN A 103 -14.01 4.59 3.76
CA GLN A 103 -14.56 4.05 2.51
C GLN A 103 -15.58 2.93 2.76
N LYS A 104 -16.32 2.54 1.70
CA LYS A 104 -17.26 1.40 1.75
C LYS A 104 -16.57 0.06 1.56
N GLU A 105 -15.55 0.04 0.71
CA GLU A 105 -14.81 -1.16 0.33
C GLU A 105 -14.04 -1.75 1.53
N PRO A 106 -13.97 -3.10 1.67
CA PRO A 106 -13.28 -3.74 2.77
C PRO A 106 -11.75 -3.61 2.71
N TYR A 107 -11.20 -3.32 1.52
CA TYR A 107 -9.77 -3.17 1.31
C TYR A 107 -9.44 -1.86 0.60
N GLY A 108 -8.30 -1.27 0.94
CA GLY A 108 -7.69 -0.17 0.22
C GLY A 108 -6.31 -0.55 -0.31
N LEU A 109 -6.05 -0.35 -1.61
CA LEU A 109 -4.74 -0.50 -2.22
C LEU A 109 -4.07 0.87 -2.26
N ILE A 110 -2.92 0.99 -1.62
CA ILE A 110 -2.07 2.18 -1.63
C ILE A 110 -0.95 1.94 -2.63
N LEU A 111 -0.77 2.87 -3.55
CA LEU A 111 0.30 2.87 -4.55
C LEU A 111 1.07 4.18 -4.48
N GLU A 112 2.39 4.12 -4.52
CA GLU A 112 3.25 5.30 -4.74
C GLU A 112 3.42 5.55 -6.24
N ASP A 113 3.83 6.75 -6.59
CA ASP A 113 3.88 7.20 -8.00
C ASP A 113 5.08 6.67 -8.79
N ASP A 114 5.90 5.85 -8.17
CA ASP A 114 6.97 5.05 -8.79
C ASP A 114 6.63 3.56 -8.89
N ALA A 115 5.41 3.16 -8.56
CA ALA A 115 4.95 1.78 -8.70
C ALA A 115 4.80 1.38 -10.18
N ILE A 116 5.40 0.25 -10.58
CA ILE A 116 5.20 -0.40 -11.88
C ILE A 116 4.11 -1.44 -11.73
N ILE A 117 2.93 -1.12 -12.26
CA ILE A 117 1.76 -1.97 -12.18
C ILE A 117 1.58 -2.67 -13.52
N PRO A 118 1.56 -4.01 -13.58
CA PRO A 118 1.26 -4.73 -14.81
C PRO A 118 -0.12 -4.35 -15.37
N ASP A 119 -0.24 -4.20 -16.68
CA ASP A 119 -1.49 -3.78 -17.33
C ASP A 119 -2.67 -4.73 -17.06
N ASN A 120 -2.38 -6.02 -16.90
CA ASN A 120 -3.37 -7.05 -16.60
C ASN A 120 -3.57 -7.27 -15.09
N PHE A 121 -2.99 -6.43 -14.23
CA PHE A 121 -3.13 -6.59 -12.78
C PHE A 121 -4.56 -6.34 -12.34
N SER A 122 -5.11 -7.27 -11.56
CA SER A 122 -6.41 -7.14 -10.92
C SER A 122 -6.38 -7.70 -9.51
N ILE A 123 -6.73 -6.87 -8.55
CA ILE A 123 -6.85 -7.27 -7.14
C ILE A 123 -7.87 -8.41 -6.95
N ASN A 124 -8.89 -8.47 -7.82
CA ASN A 124 -9.94 -9.49 -7.75
C ASN A 124 -9.46 -10.89 -8.13
N GLN A 125 -8.30 -10.99 -8.78
CA GLN A 125 -7.68 -12.27 -9.15
C GLN A 125 -6.73 -12.78 -8.07
N LEU A 126 -6.44 -11.97 -7.04
CA LEU A 126 -5.53 -12.37 -5.97
C LEU A 126 -6.23 -13.30 -4.98
N LYS A 127 -5.53 -14.38 -4.65
CA LYS A 127 -5.90 -15.22 -3.52
C LYS A 127 -5.42 -14.57 -2.22
N LEU A 128 -6.30 -13.83 -1.58
CA LEU A 128 -5.98 -13.13 -0.33
C LEU A 128 -5.85 -14.11 0.85
N PRO A 129 -4.96 -13.82 1.81
CA PRO A 129 -4.93 -14.56 3.08
C PRO A 129 -6.28 -14.45 3.79
N LYS A 130 -6.71 -15.54 4.47
CA LYS A 130 -8.01 -15.56 5.20
C LYS A 130 -8.12 -14.44 6.25
N LYS A 131 -7.01 -14.12 6.91
CA LYS A 131 -6.90 -13.04 7.88
C LYS A 131 -5.60 -12.29 7.62
N PHE A 132 -5.68 -11.01 7.32
CA PHE A 132 -4.52 -10.14 7.20
C PHE A 132 -4.88 -8.71 7.61
N ASP A 133 -3.91 -8.00 8.12
CA ASP A 133 -3.98 -6.57 8.37
C ASP A 133 -3.38 -5.80 7.19
N ILE A 134 -2.21 -6.26 6.71
CA ILE A 134 -1.46 -5.66 5.61
C ILE A 134 -0.92 -6.77 4.70
N LEU A 135 -1.11 -6.60 3.39
CA LEU A 135 -0.49 -7.43 2.36
C LEU A 135 0.32 -6.54 1.41
N PHE A 136 1.63 -6.68 1.45
CA PHE A 136 2.53 -6.01 0.51
C PHE A 136 2.48 -6.74 -0.84
N LEU A 137 2.10 -6.03 -1.90
CA LEU A 137 2.12 -6.54 -3.28
C LEU A 137 3.46 -6.29 -3.96
N GLY A 138 4.28 -5.43 -3.36
CA GLY A 138 5.67 -5.17 -3.69
C GLY A 138 6.43 -4.74 -2.45
N GLY A 139 7.63 -5.24 -2.28
CA GLY A 139 8.51 -4.92 -1.15
C GLY A 139 9.97 -4.92 -1.55
N CYS A 140 10.80 -4.37 -0.69
CA CYS A 140 12.25 -4.30 -0.85
C CYS A 140 12.94 -5.16 0.18
N ASN A 141 13.96 -5.92 -0.24
CA ASN A 141 14.76 -6.78 0.63
C ASN A 141 13.90 -7.69 1.53
N ILE A 142 12.97 -8.43 0.92
CA ILE A 142 12.04 -9.27 1.67
C ILE A 142 12.83 -10.42 2.31
N LYS A 143 12.72 -10.53 3.64
CA LYS A 143 13.22 -11.66 4.42
C LYS A 143 12.09 -12.26 5.24
N GLY A 144 11.84 -13.55 5.05
CA GLY A 144 10.75 -14.21 5.75
C GLY A 144 10.57 -15.67 5.41
N LYS A 145 9.59 -16.28 6.04
CA LYS A 145 9.23 -17.67 5.84
C LYS A 145 8.07 -17.81 4.85
N LYS A 146 8.18 -18.70 3.88
CA LYS A 146 7.12 -19.00 2.93
C LYS A 146 5.92 -19.66 3.63
N VAL A 147 4.72 -19.10 3.45
CA VAL A 147 3.48 -19.60 4.07
C VAL A 147 2.39 -19.77 3.01
N GLY A 148 2.58 -20.74 2.14
CA GLY A 148 1.71 -21.02 0.99
C GLY A 148 2.41 -20.83 -0.34
N SER A 149 1.66 -20.79 -1.45
CA SER A 149 2.25 -20.73 -2.80
C SER A 149 2.97 -19.42 -3.06
N ASN A 150 2.35 -18.30 -2.71
CA ASN A 150 2.79 -16.96 -3.10
C ASN A 150 2.81 -15.97 -1.93
N LEU A 151 2.93 -16.44 -0.71
CA LEU A 151 2.95 -15.59 0.47
C LEU A 151 4.19 -15.86 1.31
N VAL A 152 4.77 -14.78 1.80
CA VAL A 152 5.90 -14.80 2.74
C VAL A 152 5.48 -14.03 3.99
N LYS A 153 5.62 -14.65 5.17
CA LYS A 153 5.51 -13.97 6.45
C LYS A 153 6.87 -13.38 6.80
N PRO A 154 6.99 -12.07 7.05
CA PRO A 154 8.27 -11.45 7.39
C PRO A 154 8.81 -12.00 8.72
N THR A 155 10.14 -12.21 8.80
CA THR A 155 10.83 -12.69 10.01
C THR A 155 11.89 -11.71 10.50
N ALA A 156 12.37 -10.80 9.63
CA ALA A 156 13.37 -9.80 10.01
C ALA A 156 12.70 -8.51 10.47
N LEU A 157 12.91 -8.16 11.72
CA LEU A 157 12.37 -6.94 12.35
C LEU A 157 13.34 -5.76 12.33
N TYR A 158 14.61 -5.97 11.92
CA TYR A 158 15.67 -4.99 11.98
C TYR A 158 16.48 -4.93 10.68
N GLY A 159 17.34 -3.92 10.58
CA GLY A 159 18.22 -3.75 9.43
C GLY A 159 17.51 -3.11 8.22
N THR A 160 17.93 -3.51 7.03
CA THR A 160 17.41 -3.00 5.74
C THR A 160 16.39 -3.92 5.08
N TYR A 161 15.88 -4.92 5.82
CA TYR A 161 14.90 -5.89 5.30
C TYR A 161 13.46 -5.41 5.47
N ASN A 162 12.57 -5.96 4.66
CA ASN A 162 11.13 -5.79 4.75
C ASN A 162 10.69 -4.32 4.75
N LEU A 163 11.22 -3.54 3.80
CA LEU A 163 10.97 -2.11 3.64
C LEU A 163 10.13 -1.84 2.39
N CYS A 164 9.91 -0.57 2.12
CA CYS A 164 9.14 0.00 1.02
C CYS A 164 7.62 -0.18 1.16
N LEU A 165 6.90 0.88 0.80
CA LEU A 165 5.44 0.96 0.88
C LEU A 165 4.80 1.27 -0.47
N HIS A 166 5.54 1.04 -1.59
CA HIS A 166 5.09 1.46 -2.93
C HIS A 166 3.84 0.73 -3.43
N ALA A 167 3.51 -0.44 -2.86
CA ALA A 167 2.30 -1.19 -3.21
C ALA A 167 1.79 -2.00 -2.03
N VAL A 168 0.79 -1.49 -1.31
CA VAL A 168 0.31 -2.06 -0.04
C VAL A 168 -1.20 -2.17 -0.05
N LEU A 169 -1.70 -3.39 0.14
CA LEU A 169 -3.12 -3.66 0.37
C LEU A 169 -3.41 -3.68 1.87
N VAL A 170 -4.33 -2.84 2.30
CA VAL A 170 -4.72 -2.66 3.70
C VAL A 170 -6.14 -3.16 3.94
N ASN A 171 -6.33 -3.94 4.98
CA ASN A 171 -7.65 -4.29 5.49
C ASN A 171 -8.23 -3.08 6.23
N LYS A 172 -9.40 -2.61 5.80
CA LYS A 172 -10.09 -1.46 6.40
C LYS A 172 -10.24 -1.59 7.93
N ASN A 173 -10.58 -2.79 8.41
CA ASN A 173 -10.80 -3.04 9.83
C ASN A 173 -9.52 -2.95 10.67
N SER A 174 -8.36 -2.95 10.04
CA SER A 174 -7.05 -2.86 10.72
C SER A 174 -6.51 -1.43 10.75
N VAL A 175 -7.17 -0.46 10.09
CA VAL A 175 -6.62 0.89 9.93
C VAL A 175 -6.36 1.58 11.25
N ASP A 176 -7.30 1.52 12.21
CA ASP A 176 -7.10 2.14 13.52
C ASP A 176 -5.90 1.55 14.27
N LYS A 177 -5.73 0.24 14.20
CA LYS A 177 -4.59 -0.45 14.78
C LYS A 177 -3.27 -0.01 14.12
N ILE A 178 -3.27 0.16 12.78
CA ILE A 178 -2.12 0.63 12.02
C ILE A 178 -1.78 2.08 12.40
N LEU A 179 -2.77 2.97 12.43
CA LEU A 179 -2.56 4.38 12.81
C LEU A 179 -2.01 4.52 14.22
N ASN A 180 -2.52 3.73 15.17
CA ASN A 180 -2.04 3.71 16.56
C ASN A 180 -0.60 3.21 16.68
N ALA A 181 -0.17 2.32 15.79
CA ALA A 181 1.23 1.85 15.74
C ALA A 181 2.18 2.86 15.07
N LEU A 182 1.65 3.70 14.18
CA LEU A 182 2.42 4.68 13.44
C LEU A 182 2.52 6.05 14.13
N LEU A 183 1.57 6.41 14.98
CA LEU A 183 1.56 7.73 15.61
C LEU A 183 1.94 7.65 17.10
N PRO A 184 2.74 8.62 17.59
CA PRO A 184 3.45 9.65 16.84
C PRO A 184 4.66 9.09 16.07
N LEU A 185 4.96 9.70 14.91
CA LEU A 185 6.10 9.33 14.07
C LEU A 185 7.42 9.68 14.75
N TYR A 186 8.42 8.79 14.63
CA TYR A 186 9.78 9.05 15.17
C TYR A 186 10.90 8.54 14.25
N ARG A 187 10.56 7.80 13.20
CA ARG A 187 11.47 7.27 12.18
C ARG A 187 10.71 7.05 10.85
N PRO A 188 11.38 6.75 9.74
CA PRO A 188 10.70 6.46 8.47
C PRO A 188 9.56 5.46 8.64
N ILE A 189 8.41 5.72 8.00
CA ILE A 189 7.15 5.01 8.22
C ILE A 189 7.27 3.50 8.00
N ASP A 190 8.00 3.06 6.97
CA ASP A 190 8.25 1.66 6.68
C ASP A 190 9.04 0.97 7.79
N SER A 191 10.05 1.65 8.31
CA SER A 191 10.87 1.17 9.43
C SER A 191 10.08 1.14 10.73
N GLN A 192 9.25 2.16 10.99
CA GLN A 192 8.41 2.20 12.19
C GLN A 192 7.34 1.11 12.17
N LEU A 193 6.71 0.89 11.01
CA LEU A 193 5.73 -0.19 10.84
C LEU A 193 6.39 -1.57 11.01
N ARG A 194 7.57 -1.77 10.42
CA ARG A 194 8.32 -3.01 10.53
C ARG A 194 8.61 -3.40 11.99
N ASP A 195 8.95 -2.43 12.84
CA ASP A 195 9.24 -2.69 14.26
C ASP A 195 8.01 -3.21 15.04
N LYS A 196 6.83 -3.20 14.41
CA LYS A 196 5.55 -3.64 14.95
C LYS A 196 4.98 -4.85 14.21
N TYR A 197 5.75 -5.52 13.36
CA TYR A 197 5.23 -6.63 12.54
C TYR A 197 4.68 -7.80 13.35
N ASP A 198 5.18 -8.04 14.56
CA ASP A 198 4.67 -9.09 15.45
C ASP A 198 3.26 -8.80 15.97
N ASP A 199 2.87 -7.52 16.00
CA ASP A 199 1.54 -7.11 16.42
C ASP A 199 0.48 -7.30 15.32
N PHE A 200 0.89 -7.64 14.07
CA PHE A 200 0.04 -7.66 12.89
C PHE A 200 0.10 -8.98 12.12
N ASN A 201 -1.00 -9.29 11.42
CA ASN A 201 -1.01 -10.32 10.38
C ASN A 201 -0.53 -9.71 9.06
N ILE A 202 0.81 -9.65 8.89
CA ILE A 202 1.45 -9.06 7.71
C ILE A 202 1.98 -10.17 6.81
N PHE A 203 1.80 -9.97 5.50
CA PHE A 203 2.32 -10.83 4.46
C PHE A 203 2.92 -10.01 3.32
N TYR A 204 3.87 -10.62 2.62
CA TYR A 204 4.37 -10.15 1.33
C TYR A 204 3.94 -11.14 0.25
N HIS A 205 3.49 -10.63 -0.89
CA HIS A 205 3.33 -11.47 -2.08
C HIS A 205 4.70 -11.78 -2.68
N TYR A 206 4.94 -13.03 -3.00
CA TYR A 206 6.18 -13.47 -3.62
C TYR A 206 5.91 -14.37 -4.84
N PRO A 207 6.51 -14.08 -6.00
CA PRO A 207 7.29 -12.86 -6.31
C PRO A 207 6.46 -11.58 -6.22
N ASN A 208 7.13 -10.41 -6.18
CA ASN A 208 6.44 -9.12 -6.21
C ASN A 208 5.51 -9.04 -7.41
N LEU A 209 4.27 -8.60 -7.18
CA LEU A 209 3.29 -8.35 -8.25
C LEU A 209 3.44 -6.95 -8.83
N ILE A 210 3.82 -5.99 -7.97
CA ILE A 210 4.01 -4.59 -8.33
C ILE A 210 5.43 -4.23 -7.92
N ASN A 211 6.22 -3.82 -8.90
CA ASN A 211 7.61 -3.44 -8.69
C ASN A 211 7.73 -1.91 -8.54
N GLN A 212 8.90 -1.46 -8.10
CA GLN A 212 9.23 -0.04 -8.04
C GLN A 212 10.04 0.35 -9.29
N ASN A 213 9.74 1.50 -9.88
CA ASN A 213 10.48 2.03 -11.03
C ASN A 213 11.80 2.65 -10.56
N LYS A 214 12.87 1.90 -10.71
CA LYS A 214 14.22 2.29 -10.29
C LYS A 214 14.84 3.37 -11.16
N SER A 215 14.32 3.62 -12.36
CA SER A 215 14.80 4.68 -13.25
C SER A 215 14.30 6.06 -12.81
N LEU A 216 13.22 6.10 -12.02
CA LEU A 216 12.71 7.36 -11.51
C LEU A 216 13.56 7.88 -10.36
N ARG A 217 13.83 9.17 -10.41
CA ARG A 217 14.51 9.88 -9.33
C ARG A 217 13.61 9.91 -8.08
N SER A 218 14.19 9.62 -6.92
CA SER A 218 13.46 9.68 -5.65
C SER A 218 13.17 11.12 -5.25
N ILE A 219 11.90 11.52 -5.34
CA ILE A 219 11.45 12.87 -4.97
C ILE A 219 11.70 13.17 -3.48
N ARG A 220 11.50 12.17 -2.64
CA ARG A 220 11.80 12.28 -1.20
C ARG A 220 13.26 12.67 -0.95
N ARG A 221 14.21 12.04 -1.64
CA ARG A 221 15.62 12.35 -1.49
C ARG A 221 15.96 13.74 -2.00
N ASP A 222 15.28 14.22 -3.06
CA ASP A 222 15.44 15.58 -3.55
C ASP A 222 14.95 16.62 -2.55
N ILE A 223 13.82 16.36 -1.88
CA ILE A 223 13.30 17.22 -0.81
C ILE A 223 14.29 17.30 0.36
N ASP A 224 14.89 16.17 0.72
CA ASP A 224 15.82 16.06 1.84
C ASP A 224 17.24 16.52 1.48
N GLY A 225 17.50 16.94 0.24
CA GLY A 225 18.84 17.35 -0.23
C GLY A 225 19.84 16.19 -0.29
N LEU A 226 19.38 14.94 -0.33
CA LEU A 226 20.22 13.76 -0.31
C LEU A 226 20.61 13.32 -1.72
N PRO A 227 21.83 12.79 -1.92
CA PRO A 227 22.22 12.23 -3.21
C PRO A 227 21.34 11.02 -3.53
N GLN A 228 21.06 10.82 -4.84
CA GLN A 228 20.33 9.63 -5.30
C GLN A 228 21.15 8.37 -4.98
N SER A 229 20.52 7.38 -4.36
CA SER A 229 21.21 6.18 -3.89
C SER A 229 21.35 5.16 -5.02
N LYS A 230 22.58 4.89 -5.43
CA LYS A 230 22.90 3.76 -6.33
C LYS A 230 22.63 2.40 -5.65
N TYR A 231 22.79 2.32 -4.34
CA TYR A 231 22.55 1.09 -3.56
C TYR A 231 21.13 0.57 -3.74
N TRP A 232 20.12 1.43 -3.60
CA TRP A 232 18.73 1.04 -3.77
C TRP A 232 18.38 0.68 -5.22
N GLN A 233 19.14 1.19 -6.20
CA GLN A 233 18.96 0.83 -7.60
C GLN A 233 19.43 -0.61 -7.91
N THR A 234 20.38 -1.15 -7.14
CA THR A 234 21.02 -2.44 -7.41
C THR A 234 20.57 -3.57 -6.47
N HIS A 235 20.13 -3.27 -5.24
CA HIS A 235 19.92 -4.25 -4.16
C HIS A 235 18.45 -4.52 -3.78
N HIS A 236 17.48 -3.99 -4.52
CA HIS A 236 16.05 -4.17 -4.18
C HIS A 236 15.51 -5.60 -4.34
N LEU A 237 16.28 -6.51 -4.90
CA LEU A 237 15.82 -7.85 -5.27
C LEU A 237 16.35 -8.96 -4.36
N ASP A 238 17.11 -8.62 -3.32
CA ASP A 238 17.59 -9.64 -2.39
C ASP A 238 16.42 -10.17 -1.55
N ILE A 239 15.90 -11.31 -1.98
CA ILE A 239 14.84 -12.02 -1.28
C ILE A 239 15.48 -13.22 -0.61
N THR A 240 15.56 -13.20 0.70
CA THR A 240 15.96 -14.32 1.53
C THR A 240 14.72 -15.03 2.05
N ILE A 241 14.37 -16.17 1.46
CA ILE A 241 13.27 -17.01 1.95
C ILE A 241 13.87 -18.10 2.82
N GLU A 242 13.49 -18.09 4.08
CA GLU A 242 13.80 -19.15 5.02
C GLU A 242 12.91 -20.37 4.69
N LYS A 243 13.52 -21.57 4.62
CA LYS A 243 12.82 -22.85 4.35
C LYS A 243 12.00 -23.29 5.55
#